data_f83a7158d6b0c2b5f1e7c2178b2a0003
#
_entry.id   f83a7158d6b0c2b5f1e7c2178b2a0003
#
_cell.length_a   1.000
_cell.length_b   1.000
_cell.length_c   1.000
_cell.angle_alpha   90.00
_cell.angle_beta   90.00
_cell.angle_gamma   90.00
#
_symmetry.space_group_name_H-M   'P 1'
#
loop_
_entity.id
_entity.type
_entity.pdbx_description
1 polymer ?
#
loop_
_entity_poly.entity_id
_entity_poly.type
_entity_poly.pdbx_seq_one_letter_code
_entity_poly.pdbx_strand_id
1 'polypeptide(L)'
;GYVGKTDKITLTEASTLDITLDKAAEGEKLPQLKAEYPGFRADSNNQSVIKSKTPITKESIEVKWERQMGTSVTPSSGSTPVIVDNKVYTQSGGKLYMLDKETGEVLKSSDCFMNAGFNLIPVTYADGMIFVPLGGGIQCFNASTLESLWCYKGRKGSCNSPIRYDNGRIYVGFQQGDFVCLTATDEDPSDQTEMKTALWTNYSTA
;
A
#
# COMPACT_ATOMS: atom_id res chain seq x y z
N GLY A 1 -0.96 -5.46 -19.10
CA GLY A 1 -2.22 -6.12 -18.80
C GLY A 1 -3.27 -5.89 -19.86
N TYR A 2 -4.44 -6.42 -19.66
CA TYR A 2 -5.62 -6.22 -20.51
C TYR A 2 -6.78 -5.76 -19.63
N VAL A 3 -7.65 -4.92 -20.18
CA VAL A 3 -8.88 -4.51 -19.50
C VAL A 3 -9.84 -5.68 -19.48
N GLY A 4 -10.33 -6.05 -18.30
CA GLY A 4 -11.33 -7.11 -18.16
C GLY A 4 -12.67 -6.65 -18.74
N LYS A 5 -13.27 -7.48 -19.58
CA LYS A 5 -14.63 -7.27 -20.11
C LYS A 5 -15.51 -8.42 -19.70
N THR A 6 -16.69 -8.11 -19.15
CA THR A 6 -17.69 -9.12 -18.78
C THR A 6 -18.97 -8.83 -19.52
N ASP A 7 -19.35 -9.75 -20.43
CA ASP A 7 -20.62 -9.71 -21.15
C ASP A 7 -21.43 -10.98 -20.82
N LYS A 8 -22.74 -10.83 -20.62
CA LYS A 8 -23.65 -11.98 -20.52
C LYS A 8 -24.06 -12.40 -21.91
N ILE A 9 -23.71 -13.63 -22.28
CA ILE A 9 -24.07 -14.21 -23.58
C ILE A 9 -25.03 -15.36 -23.33
N THR A 10 -26.17 -15.35 -24.00
CA THR A 10 -27.08 -16.48 -24.05
C THR A 10 -26.80 -17.27 -25.31
N LEU A 11 -26.23 -18.46 -25.19
CA LEU A 11 -25.97 -19.34 -26.31
C LEU A 11 -27.24 -20.16 -26.59
N THR A 12 -27.83 -19.97 -27.74
CA THR A 12 -28.98 -20.75 -28.23
C THR A 12 -28.57 -21.84 -29.21
N GLU A 13 -27.38 -21.73 -29.78
CA GLU A 13 -26.77 -22.69 -30.72
C GLU A 13 -25.25 -22.69 -30.53
N ALA A 14 -24.55 -23.69 -31.07
CA ALA A 14 -23.10 -23.74 -31.09
C ALA A 14 -22.54 -22.57 -31.92
N SER A 15 -21.87 -21.62 -31.28
CA SER A 15 -21.27 -20.46 -31.94
C SER A 15 -19.85 -20.24 -31.45
N THR A 16 -19.01 -19.73 -32.33
CA THR A 16 -17.66 -19.27 -31.94
C THR A 16 -17.76 -17.80 -31.55
N LEU A 17 -17.21 -17.47 -30.38
CA LEU A 17 -17.12 -16.11 -29.90
C LEU A 17 -15.67 -15.64 -29.96
N ASP A 18 -15.37 -14.67 -30.81
CA ASP A 18 -14.09 -13.99 -30.83
C ASP A 18 -14.13 -12.83 -29.86
N ILE A 19 -13.31 -12.89 -28.82
CA ILE A 19 -13.19 -11.82 -27.82
C ILE A 19 -11.89 -11.06 -28.08
N THR A 20 -12.02 -9.79 -28.45
CA THR A 20 -10.89 -8.87 -28.48
C THR A 20 -10.82 -8.14 -27.15
N LEU A 21 -9.70 -8.24 -26.46
CA LEU A 21 -9.42 -7.51 -25.24
C LEU A 21 -8.54 -6.30 -25.58
N ASP A 22 -8.94 -5.15 -25.12
CA ASP A 22 -8.09 -3.96 -25.22
C ASP A 22 -6.91 -4.10 -24.24
N LYS A 23 -5.70 -3.82 -24.73
CA LYS A 23 -4.53 -3.74 -23.85
C LYS A 23 -4.76 -2.58 -22.89
N ALA A 24 -4.63 -2.85 -21.58
CA ALA A 24 -4.66 -1.78 -20.59
C ALA A 24 -3.56 -0.75 -20.91
N ALA A 25 -3.89 0.52 -20.83
CA ALA A 25 -2.90 1.58 -20.95
C ALA A 25 -1.77 1.28 -19.95
N GLU A 26 -0.52 1.28 -20.43
CA GLU A 26 0.62 1.27 -19.53
C GLU A 26 0.64 2.66 -18.89
N GLY A 27 0.25 2.72 -17.62
CA GLY A 27 0.39 3.95 -16.83
C GLY A 27 1.85 4.41 -16.80
N GLU A 28 2.06 5.68 -16.57
CA GLU A 28 3.40 6.24 -16.43
C GLU A 28 4.16 5.46 -15.34
N LYS A 29 5.33 4.93 -15.71
CA LYS A 29 6.14 4.20 -14.74
C LYS A 29 6.76 5.18 -13.76
N LEU A 30 6.37 5.04 -12.51
CA LEU A 30 6.96 5.82 -11.43
C LEU A 30 8.46 5.48 -11.23
N PRO A 31 9.26 6.44 -10.75
CA PRO A 31 10.66 6.22 -10.45
C PRO A 31 10.83 5.05 -9.46
N GLN A 32 11.66 4.08 -9.84
CA GLN A 32 11.99 2.97 -8.96
C GLN A 32 13.01 3.42 -7.92
N LEU A 33 12.66 3.28 -6.65
CA LEU A 33 13.53 3.64 -5.53
C LEU A 33 14.21 2.41 -4.95
N LYS A 34 15.38 2.59 -4.35
CA LYS A 34 16.11 1.51 -3.70
C LYS A 34 15.44 1.13 -2.39
N ALA A 35 14.75 0.00 -2.37
CA ALA A 35 14.11 -0.52 -1.16
C ALA A 35 15.14 -1.17 -0.22
N GLU A 36 15.19 -0.73 1.03
CA GLU A 36 15.99 -1.33 2.11
C GLU A 36 15.11 -2.21 2.99
N TYR A 37 13.91 -1.74 3.31
CA TYR A 37 12.90 -2.46 4.10
C TYR A 37 11.50 -2.11 3.55
N PRO A 38 11.08 -2.73 2.43
CA PRO A 38 9.91 -2.29 1.68
C PRO A 38 8.55 -2.66 2.28
N GLY A 39 8.50 -3.45 3.34
CA GLY A 39 7.22 -3.85 3.90
C GLY A 39 7.33 -4.86 5.03
N PHE A 40 6.22 -5.48 5.34
CA PHE A 40 6.15 -6.49 6.39
C PHE A 40 7.15 -7.64 6.15
N ARG A 41 7.97 -7.92 7.16
CA ARG A 41 9.05 -8.93 7.10
C ARG A 41 10.07 -8.71 5.99
N ALA A 42 10.37 -7.47 5.69
CA ALA A 42 11.41 -6.99 4.80
C ALA A 42 11.20 -7.26 3.31
N ASP A 43 10.68 -8.41 2.91
CA ASP A 43 10.56 -8.77 1.51
C ASP A 43 9.27 -9.52 1.16
N SER A 44 9.06 -9.75 -0.14
CA SER A 44 7.90 -10.49 -0.65
C SER A 44 7.90 -11.96 -0.26
N ASN A 45 9.03 -12.53 0.16
CA ASN A 45 9.14 -13.92 0.58
C ASN A 45 8.90 -14.11 2.09
N ASN A 46 8.66 -13.03 2.84
CA ASN A 46 8.48 -13.03 4.30
C ASN A 46 9.66 -13.64 5.07
N GLN A 47 10.87 -13.54 4.56
CA GLN A 47 12.04 -14.16 5.17
C GLN A 47 12.51 -13.46 6.44
N SER A 48 12.17 -12.17 6.59
CA SER A 48 12.63 -11.32 7.72
C SER A 48 14.17 -11.23 7.82
N VAL A 49 14.86 -11.42 6.70
CA VAL A 49 16.31 -11.38 6.65
C VAL A 49 16.74 -10.09 5.96
N ILE A 50 17.45 -9.27 6.70
CA ILE A 50 18.07 -8.05 6.16
C ILE A 50 19.58 -8.10 6.37
N LYS A 51 20.32 -7.65 5.38
CA LYS A 51 21.78 -7.52 5.48
C LYS A 51 22.10 -6.16 6.12
N SER A 52 22.06 -6.07 7.44
CA SER A 52 22.47 -4.88 8.16
C SER A 52 23.48 -5.23 9.24
N LYS A 53 24.31 -4.26 9.59
CA LYS A 53 25.17 -4.36 10.78
C LYS A 53 24.28 -4.19 12.01
N THR A 54 24.36 -5.14 12.92
CA THR A 54 23.71 -5.05 14.22
C THR A 54 24.73 -4.63 15.28
N PRO A 55 24.31 -3.91 16.33
CA PRO A 55 25.17 -3.67 17.50
C PRO A 55 25.70 -4.98 18.08
N ILE A 56 26.99 -5.04 18.38
CA ILE A 56 27.63 -6.24 18.92
C ILE A 56 27.54 -6.25 20.45
N THR A 57 27.55 -5.07 21.05
CA THR A 57 27.46 -4.89 22.49
C THR A 57 26.37 -3.90 22.86
N LYS A 58 25.91 -3.94 24.11
CA LYS A 58 24.90 -3.00 24.62
C LYS A 58 25.39 -1.56 24.56
N GLU A 59 26.67 -1.32 24.78
CA GLU A 59 27.30 -0.01 24.78
C GLU A 59 27.38 0.60 23.37
N SER A 60 27.24 -0.22 22.34
CA SER A 60 27.22 0.23 20.95
C SER A 60 25.82 0.61 20.44
N ILE A 61 24.81 0.53 21.31
CA ILE A 61 23.42 0.95 20.99
C ILE A 61 23.25 2.39 21.41
N GLU A 62 22.89 3.22 20.47
CA GLU A 62 22.56 4.64 20.72
C GLU A 62 21.24 4.99 20.05
N VAL A 63 20.48 5.90 20.64
CA VAL A 63 19.30 6.51 20.02
C VAL A 63 19.79 7.57 19.05
N LYS A 64 19.64 7.34 17.75
CA LYS A 64 20.08 8.27 16.73
C LYS A 64 19.18 9.50 16.67
N TRP A 65 17.89 9.29 16.74
CA TRP A 65 16.87 10.34 16.82
C TRP A 65 15.56 9.78 17.35
N GLU A 66 14.73 10.66 17.87
CA GLU A 66 13.36 10.38 18.29
C GLU A 66 12.43 11.43 17.67
N ARG A 67 11.26 11.02 17.22
CA ARG A 67 10.25 11.89 16.65
C ARG A 67 8.86 11.53 17.13
N GLN A 68 8.18 12.48 17.77
CA GLN A 68 6.75 12.34 18.03
C GLN A 68 5.97 12.61 16.75
N MET A 69 5.13 11.65 16.36
CA MET A 69 4.30 11.72 15.18
C MET A 69 2.84 11.97 15.57
N GLY A 70 2.25 13.03 15.02
CA GLY A 70 0.85 13.37 15.27
C GLY A 70 0.56 13.90 16.67
N THR A 71 -0.70 14.18 16.95
CA THR A 71 -1.22 14.57 18.26
C THR A 71 -1.84 13.38 18.96
N SER A 72 -1.58 13.25 20.23
CA SER A 72 -1.76 12.10 21.10
C SER A 72 -3.18 11.60 21.36
N VAL A 73 -4.20 12.04 20.63
CA VAL A 73 -5.61 11.86 21.08
C VAL A 73 -6.37 10.78 20.31
N THR A 74 -5.87 10.31 19.20
CA THR A 74 -6.41 9.13 18.54
C THR A 74 -5.46 7.98 18.68
N PRO A 75 -5.94 6.78 19.00
CA PRO A 75 -5.10 5.59 19.17
C PRO A 75 -4.57 5.07 17.82
N SER A 76 -4.17 5.96 16.96
CA SER A 76 -3.41 5.62 15.78
C SER A 76 -1.95 5.50 16.21
N SER A 77 -1.60 4.34 16.75
CA SER A 77 -0.22 3.95 16.87
C SER A 77 0.45 4.05 15.50
N GLY A 78 1.65 4.59 15.49
CA GLY A 78 2.44 4.56 14.26
C GLY A 78 2.56 3.13 13.76
N SER A 79 2.33 2.92 12.47
CA SER A 79 2.60 1.63 11.86
C SER A 79 4.11 1.36 11.84
N THR A 80 4.51 0.11 11.70
CA THR A 80 5.91 -0.24 11.46
C THR A 80 6.41 0.53 10.23
N PRO A 81 7.53 1.24 10.31
CA PRO A 81 8.05 1.99 9.18
C PRO A 81 8.60 1.09 8.08
N VAL A 82 8.62 1.60 6.85
CA VAL A 82 9.41 1.04 5.75
C VAL A 82 10.54 1.98 5.39
N ILE A 83 11.62 1.44 4.86
CA ILE A 83 12.83 2.20 4.52
C ILE A 83 13.10 2.03 3.03
N VAL A 84 13.08 3.15 2.32
CA VAL A 84 13.26 3.21 0.87
C VAL A 84 14.05 4.46 0.53
N ASP A 85 15.14 4.29 -0.22
CA ASP A 85 15.97 5.37 -0.74
C ASP A 85 16.38 6.40 0.33
N ASN A 86 16.94 5.91 1.43
CA ASN A 86 17.35 6.73 2.59
C ASN A 86 16.21 7.52 3.25
N LYS A 87 14.96 7.12 3.05
CA LYS A 87 13.78 7.73 3.65
C LYS A 87 13.02 6.70 4.48
N VAL A 88 12.39 7.17 5.52
CA VAL A 88 11.48 6.39 6.37
C VAL A 88 10.06 6.81 6.08
N TYR A 89 9.22 5.84 5.72
CA TYR A 89 7.79 6.06 5.52
C TYR A 89 7.02 5.41 6.64
N THR A 90 6.12 6.18 7.25
CA THR A 90 5.26 5.69 8.33
C THR A 90 3.94 6.41 8.32
N GLN A 91 2.91 5.74 8.81
CA GLN A 91 1.58 6.31 8.96
C GLN A 91 1.32 6.62 10.43
N SER A 92 0.75 7.78 10.70
CA SER A 92 0.27 8.15 12.03
C SER A 92 -0.82 9.23 11.93
N GLY A 93 -1.86 9.14 12.76
CA GLY A 93 -2.88 10.17 12.89
C GLY A 93 -3.66 10.51 11.61
N GLY A 94 -3.79 9.57 10.69
CA GLY A 94 -4.46 9.81 9.40
C GLY A 94 -3.59 10.51 8.37
N LYS A 95 -2.26 10.50 8.55
CA LYS A 95 -1.28 11.03 7.61
C LYS A 95 -0.22 9.98 7.28
N LEU A 96 0.25 10.00 6.03
CA LEU A 96 1.49 9.37 5.63
C LEU A 96 2.62 10.39 5.78
N TYR A 97 3.73 9.98 6.39
CA TYR A 97 4.93 10.78 6.57
C TYR A 97 6.12 10.17 5.83
N MET A 98 6.93 11.03 5.28
CA MET A 98 8.24 10.72 4.73
C MET A 98 9.27 11.48 5.55
N LEU A 99 10.20 10.76 6.18
CA LEU A 99 11.24 11.33 7.02
C LEU A 99 12.62 11.02 6.42
N ASP A 100 13.57 11.88 6.71
CA ASP A 100 14.98 11.57 6.50
C ASP A 100 15.41 10.44 7.47
N LYS A 101 16.05 9.42 6.96
CA LYS A 101 16.47 8.26 7.74
C LYS A 101 17.57 8.59 8.76
N GLU A 102 18.43 9.55 8.45
CA GLU A 102 19.58 9.88 9.29
C GLU A 102 19.23 10.87 10.41
N THR A 103 18.32 11.79 10.15
CA THR A 103 17.98 12.87 11.07
C THR A 103 16.61 12.76 11.71
N GLY A 104 15.72 11.95 11.16
CA GLY A 104 14.31 11.88 11.56
C GLY A 104 13.51 13.13 11.21
N GLU A 105 14.05 14.05 10.40
CA GLU A 105 13.32 15.23 9.94
C GLU A 105 12.15 14.84 9.04
N VAL A 106 11.00 15.46 9.24
CA VAL A 106 9.84 15.27 8.35
C VAL A 106 10.09 16.04 7.07
N LEU A 107 10.38 15.32 6.00
CA LEU A 107 10.60 15.87 4.67
C LEU A 107 9.27 16.25 4.00
N LYS A 108 8.26 15.40 4.17
CA LYS A 108 6.91 15.62 3.62
C LYS A 108 5.87 14.83 4.39
N SER A 109 4.62 15.28 4.35
CA SER A 109 3.46 14.51 4.81
C SER A 109 2.26 14.74 3.90
N SER A 110 1.38 13.75 3.81
CA SER A 110 0.12 13.83 3.07
C SER A 110 -1.02 13.26 3.88
N ASP A 111 -2.18 13.88 3.75
CA ASP A 111 -3.39 13.40 4.42
C ASP A 111 -3.90 12.11 3.76
N CYS A 112 -4.35 11.18 4.57
CA CYS A 112 -5.07 10.00 4.10
C CYS A 112 -6.57 10.29 4.04
N PHE A 113 -7.27 9.69 3.07
CA PHE A 113 -8.71 9.92 2.88
C PHE A 113 -9.59 9.40 4.04
N MET A 114 -9.00 8.60 4.92
CA MET A 114 -9.60 8.16 6.19
C MET A 114 -8.52 7.86 7.23
N ASN A 115 -8.93 7.78 8.50
CA ASN A 115 -8.03 7.46 9.60
C ASN A 115 -7.52 6.00 9.53
N ALA A 116 -6.36 5.78 10.11
CA ALA A 116 -5.76 4.44 10.24
C ALA A 116 -6.59 3.45 11.06
N GLY A 117 -7.46 3.95 11.94
CA GLY A 117 -8.12 3.11 12.93
C GLY A 117 -7.10 2.52 13.93
N PHE A 118 -7.32 1.27 14.34
CA PHE A 118 -6.37 0.52 15.18
C PHE A 118 -5.34 -0.26 14.33
N ASN A 119 -4.93 0.29 13.21
CA ASN A 119 -4.11 -0.42 12.27
C ASN A 119 -2.63 -0.35 12.66
N LEU A 120 -2.06 -1.51 13.01
CA LEU A 120 -0.63 -1.69 13.31
C LEU A 120 0.16 -2.22 12.09
N ILE A 121 -0.50 -2.34 10.96
CA ILE A 121 0.10 -2.93 9.76
C ILE A 121 1.00 -1.90 9.08
N PRO A 122 2.23 -2.28 8.70
CA PRO A 122 3.13 -1.38 7.98
C PRO A 122 2.54 -0.97 6.65
N VAL A 123 2.93 0.22 6.20
CA VAL A 123 2.81 0.57 4.80
C VAL A 123 3.65 -0.38 3.94
N THR A 124 3.37 -0.47 2.66
CA THR A 124 4.14 -1.32 1.74
C THR A 124 4.64 -0.48 0.58
N TYR A 125 5.91 -0.61 0.25
CA TYR A 125 6.51 -0.03 -0.94
C TYR A 125 6.60 -1.07 -2.05
N ALA A 126 6.16 -0.73 -3.26
CA ALA A 126 6.46 -1.45 -4.49
C ALA A 126 6.29 -0.53 -5.71
N ASP A 127 7.12 -0.72 -6.71
CA ASP A 127 7.05 -0.04 -8.03
C ASP A 127 6.86 1.48 -7.97
N GLY A 128 7.61 2.15 -7.08
CA GLY A 128 7.53 3.61 -6.91
C GLY A 128 6.31 4.08 -6.12
N MET A 129 5.52 3.17 -5.56
CA MET A 129 4.29 3.45 -4.82
C MET A 129 4.42 3.08 -3.34
N ILE A 130 3.70 3.82 -2.49
CA ILE A 130 3.46 3.48 -1.09
C ILE A 130 1.98 3.15 -0.91
N PHE A 131 1.69 1.93 -0.52
CA PHE A 131 0.34 1.46 -0.18
C PHE A 131 0.12 1.59 1.32
N VAL A 132 -0.87 2.37 1.69
CA VAL A 132 -1.20 2.69 3.10
C VAL A 132 -2.46 1.97 3.51
N PRO A 133 -2.38 1.01 4.44
CA PRO A 133 -3.55 0.38 5.02
C PRO A 133 -4.27 1.34 5.98
N LEU A 134 -5.59 1.43 5.87
CA LEU A 134 -6.43 2.36 6.62
C LEU A 134 -7.52 1.63 7.40
N GLY A 135 -8.26 2.37 8.22
CA GLY A 135 -9.32 1.83 9.08
C GLY A 135 -10.53 1.25 8.35
N GLY A 136 -10.53 1.27 7.04
CA GLY A 136 -11.62 0.71 6.21
C GLY A 136 -11.27 0.73 4.74
N GLY A 137 -10.01 0.95 4.41
CA GLY A 137 -9.59 1.07 3.02
C GLY A 137 -8.08 1.04 2.84
N ILE A 138 -7.67 1.39 1.64
CA ILE A 138 -6.26 1.51 1.23
C ILE A 138 -6.13 2.80 0.45
N GLN A 139 -5.02 3.49 0.61
CA GLN A 139 -4.64 4.59 -0.26
C GLN A 139 -3.25 4.36 -0.82
N CYS A 140 -3.08 4.66 -2.09
CA CYS A 140 -1.81 4.59 -2.79
C CYS A 140 -1.24 5.99 -2.97
N PHE A 141 0.05 6.13 -2.75
CA PHE A 141 0.79 7.36 -2.93
C PHE A 141 2.02 7.13 -3.81
N ASN A 142 2.38 8.14 -4.58
CA ASN A 142 3.68 8.20 -5.22
C ASN A 142 4.76 8.28 -4.14
N ALA A 143 5.71 7.35 -4.12
CA ALA A 143 6.75 7.28 -3.10
C ALA A 143 7.68 8.50 -3.11
N SER A 144 7.91 9.12 -4.27
CA SER A 144 8.81 10.26 -4.40
C SER A 144 8.15 11.58 -4.00
N THR A 145 6.86 11.76 -4.34
CA THR A 145 6.16 13.04 -4.16
C THR A 145 5.16 13.06 -3.02
N LEU A 146 4.74 11.90 -2.51
CA LEU A 146 3.62 11.70 -1.59
C LEU A 146 2.28 12.24 -2.11
N GLU A 147 2.16 12.43 -3.41
CA GLU A 147 0.86 12.69 -4.04
C GLU A 147 0.01 11.44 -4.01
N SER A 148 -1.27 11.59 -3.71
CA SER A 148 -2.23 10.50 -3.78
C SER A 148 -2.41 10.06 -5.23
N LEU A 149 -2.40 8.77 -5.47
CA LEU A 149 -2.63 8.20 -6.80
C LEU A 149 -4.07 7.68 -6.90
N TRP A 150 -4.50 6.92 -5.90
CA TRP A 150 -5.84 6.38 -5.85
C TRP A 150 -6.21 5.91 -4.42
N CYS A 151 -7.49 5.69 -4.22
CA CYS A 151 -8.08 5.20 -2.98
C CYS A 151 -8.90 3.92 -3.22
N TYR A 152 -9.06 3.10 -2.20
CA TYR A 152 -10.00 1.99 -2.17
C TYR A 152 -10.72 1.96 -0.84
N LYS A 153 -12.04 1.86 -0.87
CA LYS A 153 -12.86 1.68 0.32
C LYS A 153 -13.37 0.26 0.40
N GLY A 154 -12.94 -0.46 1.41
CA GLY A 154 -13.44 -1.80 1.71
C GLY A 154 -14.90 -1.78 2.17
N ARG A 155 -15.55 -2.92 2.12
CA ARG A 155 -16.95 -3.07 2.51
C ARG A 155 -17.15 -2.88 4.00
N LYS A 156 -16.32 -3.51 4.82
CA LYS A 156 -16.40 -3.47 6.29
C LYS A 156 -15.05 -3.79 6.93
N GLY A 157 -14.82 -3.19 8.10
CA GLY A 157 -13.68 -3.48 8.97
C GLY A 157 -12.36 -2.90 8.49
N SER A 158 -11.40 -2.89 9.39
CA SER A 158 -10.07 -2.34 9.14
C SER A 158 -9.23 -3.25 8.25
N CYS A 159 -8.30 -2.68 7.51
CA CYS A 159 -7.26 -3.41 6.80
C CYS A 159 -6.22 -3.90 7.81
N ASN A 160 -6.35 -5.13 8.27
CA ASN A 160 -5.49 -5.71 9.32
C ASN A 160 -4.52 -6.77 8.79
N SER A 161 -4.38 -6.91 7.49
CA SER A 161 -3.37 -7.78 6.89
C SER A 161 -2.31 -6.94 6.15
N PRO A 162 -1.05 -7.41 6.12
CA PRO A 162 -0.05 -6.80 5.27
C PRO A 162 -0.50 -6.78 3.81
N ILE A 163 -0.31 -5.65 3.15
CA ILE A 163 -0.58 -5.53 1.72
C ILE A 163 0.53 -6.26 0.97
N ARG A 164 0.14 -7.17 0.09
CA ARG A 164 1.07 -7.89 -0.79
C ARG A 164 0.98 -7.32 -2.18
N TYR A 165 2.13 -7.04 -2.75
CA TYR A 165 2.25 -6.64 -4.14
C TYR A 165 2.82 -7.78 -4.98
N ASP A 166 2.25 -8.01 -6.14
CA ASP A 166 2.78 -8.91 -7.16
C ASP A 166 2.33 -8.48 -8.56
N ASN A 167 3.29 -8.23 -9.42
CA ASN A 167 3.08 -7.97 -10.86
C ASN A 167 1.94 -6.96 -11.16
N GLY A 168 2.00 -5.77 -10.56
CA GLY A 168 1.01 -4.70 -10.80
C GLY A 168 -0.33 -4.91 -10.08
N ARG A 169 -0.38 -5.84 -9.13
CA ARG A 169 -1.57 -6.09 -8.31
C ARG A 169 -1.25 -6.05 -6.84
N ILE A 170 -2.21 -5.68 -6.03
CA ILE A 170 -2.13 -5.82 -4.58
C ILE A 170 -3.21 -6.76 -4.07
N TYR A 171 -2.86 -7.46 -3.01
CA TYR A 171 -3.71 -8.44 -2.32
C TYR A 171 -3.78 -8.10 -0.85
N VAL A 172 -4.99 -8.04 -0.29
CA VAL A 172 -5.19 -7.62 1.08
C VAL A 172 -6.43 -8.23 1.71
N GLY A 173 -6.34 -8.53 3.01
CA GLY A 173 -7.47 -9.00 3.81
C GLY A 173 -7.99 -7.90 4.74
N PHE A 174 -9.29 -7.85 4.91
CA PHE A 174 -9.98 -7.00 5.86
C PHE A 174 -10.48 -7.80 7.07
N GLN A 175 -10.62 -7.14 8.20
CA GLN A 175 -10.94 -7.76 9.49
C GLN A 175 -12.19 -8.65 9.49
N GLN A 176 -13.17 -8.35 8.64
CA GLN A 176 -14.42 -9.10 8.58
C GLN A 176 -14.42 -10.19 7.50
N GLY A 177 -13.24 -10.63 7.09
CA GLY A 177 -13.06 -11.78 6.22
C GLY A 177 -13.10 -11.48 4.73
N ASP A 178 -13.24 -10.21 4.33
CA ASP A 178 -13.10 -9.86 2.92
C ASP A 178 -11.64 -9.95 2.51
N PHE A 179 -11.37 -10.61 1.39
CA PHE A 179 -10.06 -10.65 0.75
C PHE A 179 -10.20 -10.10 -0.67
N VAL A 180 -9.39 -9.10 -1.01
CA VAL A 180 -9.52 -8.35 -2.25
C VAL A 180 -8.24 -8.33 -3.06
N CYS A 181 -8.40 -8.23 -4.38
CA CYS A 181 -7.33 -7.95 -5.32
C CYS A 181 -7.66 -6.67 -6.07
N LEU A 182 -6.69 -5.75 -6.13
CA LEU A 182 -6.78 -4.49 -6.86
C LEU A 182 -5.64 -4.39 -7.88
N THR A 183 -5.84 -3.63 -8.95
CA THR A 183 -4.73 -3.11 -9.74
C THR A 183 -3.94 -2.12 -8.89
N ALA A 184 -2.61 -2.12 -9.03
CA ALA A 184 -1.76 -1.13 -8.39
C ALA A 184 -1.64 0.16 -9.23
N THR A 185 -1.92 0.06 -10.53
CA THR A 185 -1.79 1.16 -11.50
C THR A 185 -2.71 2.33 -11.15
N ASP A 186 -2.22 3.53 -11.30
CA ASP A 186 -3.03 4.76 -11.34
C ASP A 186 -3.74 4.81 -12.70
N GLU A 187 -5.04 4.69 -12.70
CA GLU A 187 -5.85 4.58 -13.92
C GLU A 187 -6.35 5.96 -14.40
N ASP A 188 -6.45 6.91 -13.48
CA ASP A 188 -6.77 8.31 -13.77
C ASP A 188 -5.82 9.29 -13.07
N PRO A 189 -4.62 9.53 -13.62
CA PRO A 189 -3.64 10.45 -13.02
C PRO A 189 -4.14 11.89 -12.84
N SER A 190 -5.27 12.24 -13.42
CA SER A 190 -5.90 13.55 -13.22
C SER A 190 -6.76 13.64 -11.96
N ASP A 191 -7.16 12.49 -11.39
CA ASP A 191 -7.97 12.39 -10.17
C ASP A 191 -7.19 11.74 -9.01
N GLN A 192 -6.57 12.56 -8.17
CA GLN A 192 -5.86 12.12 -6.97
C GLN A 192 -6.76 11.44 -5.91
N THR A 193 -8.07 11.46 -6.12
CA THR A 193 -9.08 10.82 -5.25
C THR A 193 -9.76 9.63 -5.92
N GLU A 194 -9.24 9.19 -7.08
CA GLU A 194 -9.77 8.05 -7.82
C GLU A 194 -10.14 6.90 -6.87
N MET A 195 -11.39 6.45 -6.95
CA MET A 195 -11.89 5.37 -6.09
C MET A 195 -11.89 4.05 -6.85
N LYS A 196 -10.93 3.21 -6.54
CA LYS A 196 -10.75 1.90 -7.18
C LYS A 196 -11.90 0.93 -6.93
N THR A 197 -12.16 0.12 -7.95
CA THR A 197 -12.99 -1.08 -7.84
C THR A 197 -12.09 -2.32 -7.78
N ALA A 198 -12.42 -3.27 -6.91
CA ALA A 198 -11.67 -4.52 -6.82
C ALA A 198 -11.81 -5.34 -8.11
N LEU A 199 -10.70 -5.92 -8.58
CA LEU A 199 -10.72 -6.89 -9.68
C LEU A 199 -11.56 -8.11 -9.30
N TRP A 200 -11.42 -8.52 -8.05
CA TRP A 200 -12.27 -9.54 -7.42
C TRP A 200 -12.24 -9.38 -5.90
N THR A 201 -13.28 -9.85 -5.28
CA THR A 201 -13.40 -9.92 -3.83
C THR A 201 -13.91 -11.30 -3.45
N ASN A 202 -13.24 -11.95 -2.50
CA ASN A 202 -13.74 -13.14 -1.84
C ASN A 202 -14.29 -12.73 -0.48
N TYR A 203 -15.58 -12.92 -0.28
CA TYR A 203 -16.26 -12.61 0.97
C TYR A 203 -16.29 -13.85 1.87
N SER A 204 -15.95 -13.68 3.15
CA SER A 204 -16.28 -14.70 4.14
C SER A 204 -17.80 -14.83 4.24
N THR A 205 -18.27 -16.06 4.11
CA THR A 205 -19.69 -16.44 4.26
C THR A 205 -20.01 -16.90 5.69
N ALA A 206 -19.17 -16.54 6.66
CA ALA A 206 -19.39 -16.89 8.06
C ALA A 206 -20.51 -16.07 8.69
#